data_ad86a77ee84def9bc07b9f3de5979cb1
#
_entry.id   ad86a77ee84def9bc07b9f3de5979cb1
#
_cell.length_a   1.000
_cell.length_b   1.000
_cell.length_c   1.000
_cell.angle_alpha   90.00
_cell.angle_beta   90.00
_cell.angle_gamma   90.00
#
_symmetry.space_group_name_H-M   'P 1'
#
loop_
_entity.id
_entity.type
_entity.pdbx_description
1 polymer ?
#
loop_
_entity_poly.entity_id
_entity_poly.type
_entity_poly.pdbx_seq_one_letter_code
_entity_poly.pdbx_strand_id
1 'polypeptide(L)'
;MPLYQRGDVRIRYEETGSGFPLLVTPGGGLNSRVSIWPTAVFNAMEVFKNDFRCITMDQRNANGGESTGPVPVDNPWEAFADDQLGLMDHLGIREFFYMGYCIGGCFAGKLLQRAPDRVVAAVFCQTVGHLPQDPRVMYRHGKENWVPDFIKGRPEVSIDMIEAYLHNLYAIQPDFLYSVSREFIRGCRTPILVLPDDVPAHPLQTSIDVASLAPNAEITVFPWKEPAELKNRTIDRVRRFLQARIPMRDAAQ
;
A
#
# COMPACT_ATOMS: atom_id res chain seq x y z
N MET A 1 -20.10 -10.82 0.75
CA MET A 1 -18.67 -10.67 0.37
C MET A 1 -17.80 -11.14 1.52
N PRO A 2 -16.61 -11.67 1.29
CA PRO A 2 -15.77 -12.18 2.38
C PRO A 2 -15.32 -11.04 3.31
N LEU A 3 -15.32 -11.34 4.60
CA LEU A 3 -14.95 -10.42 5.68
C LEU A 3 -13.99 -11.10 6.63
N TYR A 4 -12.91 -10.44 6.97
CA TYR A 4 -12.05 -10.76 8.10
C TYR A 4 -12.45 -9.88 9.28
N GLN A 5 -12.54 -10.46 10.46
CA GLN A 5 -12.89 -9.73 11.69
C GLN A 5 -11.90 -10.03 12.82
N ARG A 6 -11.47 -8.96 13.50
CA ARG A 6 -10.64 -9.02 14.71
C ARG A 6 -11.13 -7.97 15.72
N GLY A 7 -11.82 -8.41 16.76
CA GLY A 7 -12.50 -7.50 17.68
C GLY A 7 -13.48 -6.60 16.94
N ASP A 8 -13.34 -5.28 17.11
CA ASP A 8 -14.19 -4.28 16.47
C ASP A 8 -13.77 -3.93 15.03
N VAL A 9 -12.69 -4.52 14.54
CA VAL A 9 -12.19 -4.31 13.18
C VAL A 9 -12.80 -5.34 12.25
N ARG A 10 -13.41 -4.86 11.16
CA ARG A 10 -13.95 -5.69 10.08
C ARG A 10 -13.33 -5.23 8.77
N ILE A 11 -12.71 -6.13 8.04
CA ILE A 11 -12.01 -5.89 6.79
C ILE A 11 -12.68 -6.68 5.68
N ARG A 12 -13.27 -5.96 4.71
CA ARG A 12 -13.74 -6.55 3.46
C ARG A 12 -12.54 -6.82 2.56
N TYR A 13 -12.52 -7.99 1.94
CA TYR A 13 -11.48 -8.35 0.98
C TYR A 13 -12.05 -9.10 -0.23
N GLU A 14 -11.25 -9.19 -1.27
CA GLU A 14 -11.50 -10.01 -2.45
C GLU A 14 -10.26 -10.80 -2.83
N GLU A 15 -10.47 -11.95 -3.44
CA GLU A 15 -9.41 -12.80 -3.96
C GLU A 15 -9.70 -13.22 -5.39
N THR A 16 -8.66 -13.37 -6.18
CA THR A 16 -8.75 -13.94 -7.54
C THR A 16 -7.44 -14.64 -7.91
N GLY A 17 -7.53 -15.59 -8.83
CA GLY A 17 -6.36 -16.33 -9.29
C GLY A 17 -5.89 -17.40 -8.31
N SER A 18 -4.70 -17.93 -8.58
CA SER A 18 -4.08 -19.01 -7.79
C SER A 18 -2.54 -18.87 -7.86
N GLY A 19 -1.83 -19.65 -7.05
CA GLY A 19 -0.36 -19.62 -6.99
C GLY A 19 0.16 -18.88 -5.77
N PHE A 20 1.36 -18.27 -5.89
CA PHE A 20 1.98 -17.56 -4.77
C PHE A 20 1.17 -16.30 -4.43
N PRO A 21 0.91 -16.01 -3.14
CA PRO A 21 0.06 -14.90 -2.73
C PRO A 21 0.66 -13.53 -3.08
N LEU A 22 -0.17 -12.64 -3.61
CA LEU A 22 0.14 -11.23 -3.89
C LEU A 22 -0.93 -10.35 -3.25
N LEU A 23 -0.61 -9.69 -2.16
CA LEU A 23 -1.46 -8.67 -1.58
C LEU A 23 -1.30 -7.37 -2.37
N VAL A 24 -2.42 -6.86 -2.91
CA VAL A 24 -2.44 -5.63 -3.69
C VAL A 24 -3.35 -4.59 -3.05
N THR A 25 -2.87 -3.35 -2.92
CA THR A 25 -3.67 -2.26 -2.38
C THR A 25 -3.82 -1.16 -3.43
N PRO A 26 -5.05 -0.78 -3.77
CA PRO A 26 -5.28 0.33 -4.69
C PRO A 26 -4.90 1.66 -4.04
N GLY A 27 -4.74 2.69 -4.87
CA GLY A 27 -4.54 4.05 -4.40
C GLY A 27 -5.81 4.65 -3.78
N GLY A 28 -5.85 5.98 -3.69
CA GLY A 28 -7.00 6.72 -3.19
C GLY A 28 -6.80 7.27 -1.77
N GLY A 29 -5.57 7.32 -1.26
CA GLY A 29 -5.29 7.83 0.07
C GLY A 29 -6.09 7.08 1.14
N LEU A 30 -6.71 7.79 2.07
CA LEU A 30 -7.54 7.18 3.12
C LEU A 30 -8.83 6.53 2.59
N ASN A 31 -9.17 6.73 1.32
CA ASN A 31 -10.29 6.09 0.63
C ASN A 31 -9.87 4.84 -0.18
N SER A 32 -8.69 4.28 0.06
CA SER A 32 -8.22 3.07 -0.61
C SER A 32 -9.20 1.90 -0.38
N ARG A 33 -9.79 1.39 -1.45
CA ARG A 33 -10.81 0.33 -1.40
C ARG A 33 -10.91 -0.43 -2.70
N VAL A 34 -11.49 -1.61 -2.65
CA VAL A 34 -11.60 -2.52 -3.79
C VAL A 34 -12.29 -1.89 -5.00
N SER A 35 -13.35 -1.11 -4.77
CA SER A 35 -14.11 -0.47 -5.85
C SER A 35 -13.36 0.61 -6.63
N ILE A 36 -12.13 0.98 -6.23
CA ILE A 36 -11.29 1.95 -6.97
C ILE A 36 -10.50 1.28 -8.11
N TRP A 37 -10.33 -0.04 -8.12
CA TRP A 37 -9.52 -0.72 -9.14
C TRP A 37 -9.81 -0.30 -10.59
N PRO A 38 -11.06 -0.05 -11.02
CA PRO A 38 -11.33 0.42 -12.38
C PRO A 38 -10.71 1.77 -12.74
N THR A 39 -10.34 2.59 -11.75
CA THR A 39 -9.72 3.92 -11.96
C THR A 39 -8.20 3.91 -11.81
N ALA A 40 -7.61 2.79 -11.40
CA ALA A 40 -6.16 2.63 -11.30
C ALA A 40 -5.50 2.65 -12.69
N VAL A 41 -4.20 2.96 -12.74
CA VAL A 41 -3.42 2.94 -13.99
C VAL A 41 -3.53 1.59 -14.71
N PHE A 42 -3.60 0.53 -13.94
CA PHE A 42 -4.06 -0.81 -14.35
C PHE A 42 -4.63 -1.53 -13.13
N ASN A 43 -5.58 -2.42 -13.37
CA ASN A 43 -6.17 -3.25 -12.31
C ASN A 43 -5.29 -4.48 -12.05
N ALA A 44 -4.53 -4.45 -10.94
CA ALA A 44 -3.61 -5.53 -10.59
C ALA A 44 -4.32 -6.87 -10.36
N MET A 45 -5.56 -6.85 -9.85
CA MET A 45 -6.37 -8.06 -9.64
C MET A 45 -6.65 -8.78 -10.96
N GLU A 46 -6.93 -8.03 -12.04
CA GLU A 46 -7.18 -8.60 -13.37
C GLU A 46 -5.89 -8.97 -14.10
N VAL A 47 -4.86 -8.13 -13.99
CA VAL A 47 -3.61 -8.28 -14.75
C VAL A 47 -2.79 -9.47 -14.26
N PHE A 48 -2.82 -9.75 -12.95
CA PHE A 48 -1.97 -10.78 -12.33
C PHE A 48 -2.70 -12.05 -11.89
N LYS A 49 -4.01 -12.17 -12.08
CA LYS A 49 -4.80 -13.34 -11.64
C LYS A 49 -4.38 -14.68 -12.24
N ASN A 50 -3.72 -14.65 -13.39
CA ASN A 50 -3.21 -15.88 -14.04
C ASN A 50 -1.81 -16.27 -13.54
N ASP A 51 -1.14 -15.41 -12.79
CA ASP A 51 0.22 -15.59 -12.30
C ASP A 51 0.27 -15.83 -10.79
N PHE A 52 -0.67 -15.20 -10.04
CA PHE A 52 -0.66 -15.13 -8.58
C PHE A 52 -2.05 -15.30 -7.98
N ARG A 53 -2.12 -15.74 -6.73
CA ARG A 53 -3.30 -15.56 -5.88
C ARG A 53 -3.33 -14.12 -5.43
N CYS A 54 -4.07 -13.28 -6.16
CA CYS A 54 -4.20 -11.86 -5.87
C CYS A 54 -5.23 -11.64 -4.76
N ILE A 55 -4.86 -10.87 -3.73
CA ILE A 55 -5.72 -10.51 -2.60
C ILE A 55 -5.76 -8.98 -2.53
N THR A 56 -6.94 -8.42 -2.34
CA THR A 56 -7.12 -6.98 -2.13
C THR A 56 -8.13 -6.73 -1.03
N MET A 57 -8.08 -5.55 -0.40
CA MET A 57 -8.97 -5.21 0.71
C MET A 57 -9.37 -3.74 0.68
N ASP A 58 -10.50 -3.44 1.29
CA ASP A 58 -10.81 -2.06 1.67
C ASP A 58 -9.97 -1.67 2.88
N GLN A 59 -9.34 -0.50 2.84
CA GLN A 59 -8.72 0.08 4.02
C GLN A 59 -9.79 0.36 5.08
N ARG A 60 -9.45 0.15 6.34
CA ARG A 60 -10.33 0.50 7.47
C ARG A 60 -10.86 1.92 7.32
N ASN A 61 -12.19 2.08 7.41
CA ASN A 61 -12.88 3.37 7.36
C ASN A 61 -12.73 4.15 6.05
N ALA A 62 -12.41 3.49 4.94
CA ALA A 62 -12.47 4.12 3.63
C ALA A 62 -13.92 4.49 3.27
N ASN A 63 -14.17 5.72 2.85
CA ASN A 63 -15.51 6.14 2.41
C ASN A 63 -15.92 5.34 1.17
N GLY A 64 -17.14 4.81 1.19
CA GLY A 64 -17.65 3.94 0.13
C GLY A 64 -17.04 2.54 0.09
N GLY A 65 -16.23 2.18 1.10
CA GLY A 65 -15.79 0.82 1.39
C GLY A 65 -16.70 0.15 2.44
N GLU A 66 -16.44 -1.14 2.70
CA GLU A 66 -17.17 -1.93 3.68
C GLU A 66 -16.35 -2.29 4.92
N SER A 67 -15.08 -1.88 4.96
CA SER A 67 -14.20 -2.08 6.12
C SER A 67 -14.46 -1.02 7.18
N THR A 68 -14.61 -1.48 8.42
CA THR A 68 -14.93 -0.60 9.56
C THR A 68 -14.04 -0.93 10.77
N GLY A 69 -13.93 0.04 11.69
CA GLY A 69 -13.23 -0.14 12.96
C GLY A 69 -13.03 1.19 13.67
N PRO A 70 -12.45 1.16 14.88
CA PRO A 70 -12.03 2.36 15.57
C PRO A 70 -11.05 3.19 14.71
N VAL A 71 -11.11 4.53 14.83
CA VAL A 71 -10.09 5.39 14.24
C VAL A 71 -8.77 5.17 14.98
N PRO A 72 -7.70 4.73 14.30
CA PRO A 72 -6.44 4.42 14.95
C PRO A 72 -5.60 5.68 15.16
N VAL A 73 -6.03 6.55 16.09
CA VAL A 73 -5.47 7.91 16.27
C VAL A 73 -3.97 7.86 16.56
N ASP A 74 -3.56 7.06 17.55
CA ASP A 74 -2.20 7.14 18.09
C ASP A 74 -1.14 6.53 17.16
N ASN A 75 -1.47 5.39 16.53
CA ASN A 75 -0.52 4.64 15.71
C ASN A 75 -1.17 4.15 14.41
N PRO A 76 -1.58 5.05 13.50
CA PRO A 76 -2.35 4.69 12.33
C PRO A 76 -1.62 3.72 11.38
N TRP A 77 -0.33 3.91 11.15
CA TRP A 77 0.45 3.03 10.27
C TRP A 77 0.61 1.61 10.84
N GLU A 78 0.75 1.49 12.17
CA GLU A 78 0.76 0.19 12.84
C GLU A 78 -0.58 -0.52 12.70
N ALA A 79 -1.68 0.20 12.90
CA ALA A 79 -3.03 -0.36 12.79
C ALA A 79 -3.33 -0.85 11.35
N PHE A 80 -2.89 -0.14 10.33
CA PHE A 80 -3.03 -0.58 8.94
C PHE A 80 -2.18 -1.82 8.63
N ALA A 81 -0.96 -1.89 9.16
CA ALA A 81 -0.15 -3.09 9.04
C ALA A 81 -0.79 -4.28 9.76
N ASP A 82 -1.35 -4.07 10.94
CA ASP A 82 -2.09 -5.10 11.69
C ASP A 82 -3.31 -5.62 10.93
N ASP A 83 -4.04 -4.76 10.23
CA ASP A 83 -5.18 -5.17 9.41
C ASP A 83 -4.74 -6.06 8.26
N GLN A 84 -3.68 -5.68 7.57
CA GLN A 84 -3.14 -6.40 6.42
C GLN A 84 -2.52 -7.73 6.84
N LEU A 85 -1.70 -7.75 7.88
CA LEU A 85 -1.10 -8.97 8.42
C LEU A 85 -2.15 -9.91 9.00
N GLY A 86 -3.13 -9.35 9.70
CA GLY A 86 -4.24 -10.13 10.24
C GLY A 86 -5.11 -10.77 9.15
N LEU A 87 -5.33 -10.08 8.02
CA LEU A 87 -5.98 -10.68 6.85
C LEU A 87 -5.14 -11.83 6.28
N MET A 88 -3.82 -11.67 6.16
CA MET A 88 -2.95 -12.76 5.69
C MET A 88 -2.99 -13.95 6.64
N ASP A 89 -3.01 -13.72 7.95
CA ASP A 89 -3.14 -14.80 8.96
C ASP A 89 -4.49 -15.51 8.86
N HIS A 90 -5.58 -14.76 8.68
CA HIS A 90 -6.92 -15.30 8.47
C HIS A 90 -6.99 -16.22 7.24
N LEU A 91 -6.25 -15.89 6.18
CA LEU A 91 -6.17 -16.67 4.95
C LEU A 91 -5.13 -17.83 5.01
N GLY A 92 -4.44 -18.00 6.14
CA GLY A 92 -3.38 -18.99 6.31
C GLY A 92 -2.13 -18.72 5.48
N ILE A 93 -1.88 -17.44 5.13
CA ILE A 93 -0.77 -17.02 4.28
C ILE A 93 0.38 -16.55 5.16
N ARG A 94 1.48 -17.29 5.14
CA ARG A 94 2.69 -16.95 5.88
C ARG A 94 3.58 -15.97 5.12
N GLU A 95 3.83 -16.24 3.84
CA GLU A 95 4.72 -15.48 2.96
C GLU A 95 3.93 -14.98 1.75
N PHE A 96 4.17 -13.75 1.35
CA PHE A 96 3.45 -13.12 0.25
C PHE A 96 4.28 -12.03 -0.43
N PHE A 97 3.92 -11.70 -1.65
CA PHE A 97 4.32 -10.47 -2.31
C PHE A 97 3.39 -9.33 -1.95
N TYR A 98 3.91 -8.14 -1.93
CA TYR A 98 3.12 -6.94 -1.74
C TYR A 98 3.24 -5.99 -2.94
N MET A 99 2.13 -5.43 -3.41
CA MET A 99 2.12 -4.35 -4.39
C MET A 99 1.16 -3.25 -3.94
N GLY A 100 1.68 -2.04 -3.73
CA GLY A 100 0.89 -0.91 -3.27
C GLY A 100 0.96 0.30 -4.19
N TYR A 101 -0.21 0.84 -4.53
CA TYR A 101 -0.36 2.09 -5.27
C TYR A 101 -0.53 3.26 -4.32
N CYS A 102 0.04 4.42 -4.63
CA CYS A 102 -0.17 5.66 -3.88
C CYS A 102 0.15 5.46 -2.39
N ILE A 103 -0.82 5.58 -1.50
CA ILE A 103 -0.66 5.29 -0.06
C ILE A 103 -0.17 3.86 0.21
N GLY A 104 -0.44 2.94 -0.71
CA GLY A 104 0.03 1.56 -0.62
C GLY A 104 1.55 1.41 -0.55
N GLY A 105 2.32 2.38 -1.05
CA GLY A 105 3.77 2.40 -0.85
C GLY A 105 4.17 2.66 0.61
N CYS A 106 3.42 3.49 1.34
CA CYS A 106 3.63 3.66 2.77
C CYS A 106 3.23 2.41 3.56
N PHE A 107 2.16 1.73 3.16
CA PHE A 107 1.81 0.42 3.73
C PHE A 107 2.92 -0.61 3.49
N ALA A 108 3.47 -0.66 2.26
CA ALA A 108 4.62 -1.53 1.95
C ALA A 108 5.78 -1.26 2.91
N GLY A 109 6.20 -0.01 3.07
CA GLY A 109 7.27 0.38 4.00
C GLY A 109 7.00 -0.13 5.42
N LYS A 110 5.78 0.05 5.92
CA LYS A 110 5.40 -0.41 7.26
C LYS A 110 5.37 -1.94 7.38
N LEU A 111 4.85 -2.64 6.38
CA LEU A 111 4.85 -4.11 6.35
C LEU A 111 6.27 -4.69 6.33
N LEU A 112 7.16 -4.10 5.53
CA LEU A 112 8.57 -4.49 5.48
C LEU A 112 9.27 -4.29 6.84
N GLN A 113 8.88 -3.25 7.59
CA GLN A 113 9.40 -3.00 8.93
C GLN A 113 8.85 -3.99 9.97
N ARG A 114 7.56 -4.31 9.88
CA ARG A 114 6.85 -5.14 10.87
C ARG A 114 7.03 -6.64 10.65
N ALA A 115 7.14 -7.07 9.40
CA ALA A 115 7.14 -8.47 9.02
C ALA A 115 8.12 -8.74 7.87
N PRO A 116 9.42 -8.44 8.04
CA PRO A 116 10.42 -8.58 6.97
C PRO A 116 10.54 -10.03 6.45
N ASP A 117 10.28 -11.01 7.29
CA ASP A 117 10.34 -12.44 6.91
C ASP A 117 9.07 -12.93 6.21
N ARG A 118 8.05 -12.11 6.08
CA ARG A 118 6.78 -12.47 5.43
C ARG A 118 6.63 -11.84 4.06
N VAL A 119 7.17 -10.65 3.85
CA VAL A 119 7.11 -9.94 2.57
C VAL A 119 8.33 -10.32 1.73
N VAL A 120 8.15 -11.28 0.82
CA VAL A 120 9.23 -11.85 0.01
C VAL A 120 9.78 -10.85 -1.02
N ALA A 121 8.90 -10.03 -1.59
CA ALA A 121 9.26 -8.89 -2.45
C ALA A 121 8.13 -7.85 -2.44
N ALA A 122 8.47 -6.59 -2.70
CA ALA A 122 7.50 -5.50 -2.73
C ALA A 122 7.59 -4.67 -4.00
N VAL A 123 6.42 -4.18 -4.47
CA VAL A 123 6.32 -3.22 -5.58
C VAL A 123 5.73 -1.92 -5.06
N PHE A 124 6.50 -0.86 -5.13
CA PHE A 124 6.11 0.50 -4.75
C PHE A 124 5.63 1.23 -6.02
N CYS A 125 4.33 1.38 -6.19
CA CYS A 125 3.75 1.98 -7.38
C CYS A 125 3.22 3.38 -7.07
N GLN A 126 3.81 4.41 -7.68
CA GLN A 126 3.34 5.80 -7.52
C GLN A 126 3.20 6.21 -6.05
N THR A 127 4.24 5.97 -5.27
CA THR A 127 4.18 6.08 -3.81
C THR A 127 3.99 7.52 -3.35
N VAL A 128 3.07 7.73 -2.42
CA VAL A 128 2.96 9.02 -1.72
C VAL A 128 4.22 9.27 -0.89
N GLY A 129 4.60 10.52 -0.80
CA GLY A 129 5.76 10.91 -0.01
C GLY A 129 5.78 12.40 0.27
N HIS A 130 6.78 12.80 1.02
CA HIS A 130 7.00 14.20 1.38
C HIS A 130 7.33 15.04 0.14
N LEU A 131 6.62 16.14 -0.02
CA LEU A 131 6.88 17.17 -1.01
C LEU A 131 7.43 18.43 -0.30
N PRO A 132 8.72 18.74 -0.42
CA PRO A 132 9.32 19.89 0.30
C PRO A 132 8.63 21.23 0.02
N GLN A 133 8.13 21.43 -1.21
CA GLN A 133 7.43 22.64 -1.63
C GLN A 133 6.02 22.74 -1.04
N ASP A 134 5.45 21.61 -0.61
CA ASP A 134 4.15 21.53 0.02
C ASP A 134 4.09 20.38 1.04
N PRO A 135 4.71 20.55 2.21
CA PRO A 135 4.82 19.50 3.24
C PRO A 135 3.48 18.99 3.76
N ARG A 136 2.41 19.73 3.54
CA ARG A 136 1.06 19.38 4.01
C ARG A 136 0.13 18.82 2.93
N VAL A 137 0.64 18.51 1.75
CA VAL A 137 -0.19 18.03 0.61
C VAL A 137 -1.05 16.84 1.00
N MET A 138 -0.47 15.83 1.64
CA MET A 138 -1.22 14.61 2.03
C MET A 138 -2.16 14.84 3.22
N TYR A 139 -1.78 15.69 4.16
CA TYR A 139 -2.66 16.11 5.24
C TYR A 139 -3.91 16.80 4.70
N ARG A 140 -3.74 17.81 3.81
CA ARG A 140 -4.87 18.50 3.17
C ARG A 140 -5.71 17.53 2.33
N HIS A 141 -5.07 16.65 1.57
CA HIS A 141 -5.79 15.64 0.81
C HIS A 141 -6.71 14.78 1.71
N GLY A 142 -6.21 14.32 2.85
CA GLY A 142 -7.04 13.60 3.82
C GLY A 142 -8.18 14.46 4.36
N LYS A 143 -7.89 15.70 4.74
CA LYS A 143 -8.86 16.63 5.30
C LYS A 143 -9.97 17.01 4.33
N GLU A 144 -9.65 17.17 3.05
CA GLU A 144 -10.60 17.64 2.04
C GLU A 144 -11.39 16.47 1.38
N ASN A 145 -10.76 15.31 1.19
CA ASN A 145 -11.32 14.22 0.39
C ASN A 145 -11.80 13.01 1.22
N TRP A 146 -11.42 12.92 2.50
CA TRP A 146 -11.84 11.81 3.35
C TRP A 146 -12.73 12.28 4.51
N VAL A 147 -12.31 13.32 5.25
CA VAL A 147 -12.98 13.76 6.47
C VAL A 147 -14.45 14.12 6.26
N PRO A 148 -14.85 14.91 5.22
CA PRO A 148 -16.23 15.37 5.11
C PRO A 148 -17.26 14.26 5.02
N ASP A 149 -16.93 13.17 4.36
CA ASP A 149 -17.82 12.01 4.26
C ASP A 149 -17.66 11.06 5.44
N PHE A 150 -16.46 10.93 5.96
CA PHE A 150 -16.17 10.04 7.08
C PHE A 150 -16.88 10.41 8.37
N ILE A 151 -16.96 11.69 8.69
CA ILE A 151 -17.61 12.17 9.93
C ILE A 151 -19.14 12.18 9.87
N LYS A 152 -19.74 12.03 8.68
CA LYS A 152 -21.19 12.04 8.54
C LYS A 152 -21.82 10.89 9.32
N GLY A 153 -22.72 11.21 10.26
CA GLY A 153 -23.43 10.23 11.06
C GLY A 153 -22.57 9.51 12.12
N ARG A 154 -21.39 10.06 12.43
CA ARG A 154 -20.45 9.52 13.43
C ARG A 154 -20.22 10.51 14.58
N PRO A 155 -21.21 10.71 15.48
CA PRO A 155 -21.08 11.67 16.57
C PRO A 155 -19.96 11.34 17.57
N GLU A 156 -19.50 10.09 17.59
CA GLU A 156 -18.37 9.64 18.42
C GLU A 156 -17.01 10.13 17.91
N VAL A 157 -16.93 10.62 16.67
CA VAL A 157 -15.69 11.10 16.04
C VAL A 157 -15.59 12.61 16.19
N SER A 158 -14.75 13.09 17.08
CA SER A 158 -14.51 14.52 17.24
C SER A 158 -13.54 15.08 16.19
N ILE A 159 -13.61 16.40 15.97
CA ILE A 159 -12.65 17.09 15.09
C ILE A 159 -11.21 16.96 15.65
N ASP A 160 -11.04 17.07 16.97
CA ASP A 160 -9.72 16.93 17.61
C ASP A 160 -9.12 15.53 17.38
N MET A 161 -9.96 14.49 17.43
CA MET A 161 -9.56 13.11 17.08
C MET A 161 -9.08 13.02 15.62
N ILE A 162 -9.77 13.65 14.69
CA ILE A 162 -9.40 13.67 13.27
C ILE A 162 -8.10 14.45 13.05
N GLU A 163 -7.95 15.59 13.68
CA GLU A 163 -6.72 16.41 13.56
C GLU A 163 -5.51 15.63 14.11
N ALA A 164 -5.64 14.95 15.26
CA ALA A 164 -4.59 14.10 15.83
C ALA A 164 -4.27 12.91 14.90
N TYR A 165 -5.28 12.25 14.35
CA TYR A 165 -5.11 11.14 13.42
C TYR A 165 -4.34 11.55 12.15
N LEU A 166 -4.74 12.66 11.50
CA LEU A 166 -4.05 13.14 10.30
C LEU A 166 -2.64 13.66 10.61
N HIS A 167 -2.44 14.25 11.81
CA HIS A 167 -1.10 14.63 12.28
C HIS A 167 -0.19 13.40 12.42
N ASN A 168 -0.68 12.35 13.08
CA ASN A 168 0.09 11.13 13.30
C ASN A 168 0.37 10.35 11.99
N LEU A 169 -0.48 10.51 10.99
CA LEU A 169 -0.23 9.97 9.64
C LEU A 169 0.86 10.73 8.89
N TYR A 170 0.81 12.07 8.88
CA TYR A 170 1.53 12.84 7.87
C TYR A 170 2.50 13.87 8.43
N ALA A 171 2.58 14.08 9.77
CA ALA A 171 3.43 15.08 10.37
C ALA A 171 4.52 14.54 11.29
N ILE A 172 4.42 13.28 11.74
CA ILE A 172 5.42 12.68 12.64
C ILE A 172 6.71 12.32 11.89
N GLN A 173 6.60 11.82 10.65
CA GLN A 173 7.73 11.53 9.77
C GLN A 173 7.55 12.21 8.41
N PRO A 174 7.70 13.52 8.32
CA PRO A 174 7.29 14.25 7.12
C PRO A 174 8.38 14.36 6.05
N ASP A 175 9.54 13.71 6.21
CA ASP A 175 10.74 13.94 5.38
C ASP A 175 10.93 12.94 4.23
N PHE A 176 10.08 11.90 4.17
CA PHE A 176 10.24 10.80 3.20
C PHE A 176 8.92 10.06 2.96
N LEU A 177 8.91 8.74 3.24
CA LEU A 177 7.70 7.94 3.41
C LEU A 177 7.12 8.25 4.79
N TYR A 178 5.87 8.57 4.86
CA TYR A 178 5.24 8.93 6.14
C TYR A 178 5.21 7.80 7.18
N SER A 179 5.42 6.56 6.74
CA SER A 179 5.30 5.35 7.57
C SER A 179 6.62 4.82 8.11
N VAL A 180 7.74 5.12 7.45
CA VAL A 180 9.07 4.62 7.80
C VAL A 180 10.17 5.64 7.48
N SER A 181 11.30 5.54 8.17
CA SER A 181 12.45 6.43 7.98
C SER A 181 13.34 6.03 6.79
N ARG A 182 14.16 6.97 6.34
CA ARG A 182 15.23 6.70 5.35
C ARG A 182 16.23 5.66 5.85
N GLU A 183 16.55 5.69 7.15
CA GLU A 183 17.46 4.74 7.78
C GLU A 183 16.94 3.30 7.71
N PHE A 184 15.64 3.12 8.01
CA PHE A 184 15.00 1.82 7.83
C PHE A 184 15.14 1.30 6.39
N ILE A 185 14.86 2.14 5.39
CA ILE A 185 14.95 1.75 3.97
C ILE A 185 16.40 1.38 3.59
N ARG A 186 17.43 2.07 4.12
CA ARG A 186 18.85 1.67 3.90
C ARG A 186 19.15 0.27 4.44
N GLY A 187 18.51 -0.14 5.50
CA GLY A 187 18.66 -1.48 6.09
C GLY A 187 17.77 -2.55 5.48
N CYS A 188 16.78 -2.18 4.66
CA CYS A 188 15.78 -3.10 4.13
C CYS A 188 16.37 -3.99 3.04
N ARG A 189 16.47 -5.29 3.31
CA ARG A 189 17.04 -6.27 2.37
C ARG A 189 16.01 -6.93 1.46
N THR A 190 14.74 -6.77 1.72
CA THR A 190 13.68 -7.28 0.85
C THR A 190 13.80 -6.66 -0.55
N PRO A 191 13.73 -7.45 -1.63
CA PRO A 191 13.74 -6.92 -2.99
C PRO A 191 12.56 -5.95 -3.23
N ILE A 192 12.85 -4.79 -3.79
CA ILE A 192 11.86 -3.75 -4.07
C ILE A 192 11.91 -3.36 -5.56
N LEU A 193 10.76 -3.31 -6.21
CA LEU A 193 10.62 -2.69 -7.52
C LEU A 193 9.82 -1.39 -7.38
N VAL A 194 10.38 -0.28 -7.89
CA VAL A 194 9.75 1.03 -7.82
C VAL A 194 9.21 1.43 -9.19
N LEU A 195 7.93 1.77 -9.24
CA LEU A 195 7.26 2.37 -10.41
C LEU A 195 7.00 3.85 -10.08
N PRO A 196 7.82 4.77 -10.61
CA PRO A 196 7.78 6.18 -10.22
C PRO A 196 6.57 6.93 -10.77
N ASP A 197 6.28 8.07 -10.16
CA ASP A 197 5.35 9.09 -10.65
C ASP A 197 5.94 10.47 -10.39
N ASP A 198 5.32 11.53 -10.94
CA ASP A 198 5.70 12.90 -10.68
C ASP A 198 4.46 13.82 -10.64
N VAL A 199 3.74 13.72 -9.54
CA VAL A 199 2.62 14.60 -9.20
C VAL A 199 2.75 15.01 -7.73
N PRO A 200 2.09 16.08 -7.27
CA PRO A 200 2.26 16.58 -5.89
C PRO A 200 2.09 15.51 -4.80
N ALA A 201 1.15 14.58 -4.97
CA ALA A 201 0.95 13.48 -4.02
C ALA A 201 1.98 12.35 -4.16
N HIS A 202 2.58 12.19 -5.33
CA HIS A 202 3.56 11.14 -5.65
C HIS A 202 4.86 11.78 -6.19
N PRO A 203 5.67 12.44 -5.36
CA PRO A 203 6.88 13.10 -5.83
C PRO A 203 7.88 12.12 -6.42
N LEU A 204 8.44 12.44 -7.60
CA LEU A 204 9.47 11.61 -8.24
C LEU A 204 10.65 11.36 -7.30
N GLN A 205 11.02 12.37 -6.50
CA GLN A 205 12.12 12.25 -5.54
C GLN A 205 11.89 11.12 -4.52
N THR A 206 10.64 10.89 -4.08
CA THR A 206 10.33 9.77 -3.17
C THR A 206 10.66 8.43 -3.80
N SER A 207 10.32 8.25 -5.08
CA SER A 207 10.64 7.04 -5.84
C SER A 207 12.14 6.85 -6.02
N ILE A 208 12.87 7.92 -6.37
CA ILE A 208 14.34 7.92 -6.50
C ILE A 208 14.99 7.57 -5.16
N ASP A 209 14.50 8.15 -4.08
CA ASP A 209 15.03 7.91 -2.73
C ASP A 209 14.84 6.45 -2.29
N VAL A 210 13.66 5.86 -2.50
CA VAL A 210 13.44 4.43 -2.21
C VAL A 210 14.41 3.57 -3.01
N ALA A 211 14.54 3.82 -4.31
CA ALA A 211 15.39 3.04 -5.20
C ALA A 211 16.88 3.19 -4.89
N SER A 212 17.31 4.37 -4.41
CA SER A 212 18.72 4.64 -4.12
C SER A 212 19.14 4.17 -2.72
N LEU A 213 18.22 4.17 -1.77
CA LEU A 213 18.48 3.82 -0.39
C LEU A 213 18.41 2.33 -0.13
N ALA A 214 17.42 1.63 -0.70
CA ALA A 214 17.24 0.21 -0.47
C ALA A 214 18.29 -0.61 -1.24
N PRO A 215 19.06 -1.50 -0.56
CA PRO A 215 20.17 -2.23 -1.18
C PRO A 215 19.78 -3.12 -2.36
N ASN A 216 18.55 -3.63 -2.36
CA ASN A 216 18.02 -4.57 -3.35
C ASN A 216 16.84 -3.96 -4.13
N ALA A 217 16.88 -2.65 -4.37
CA ALA A 217 15.84 -1.98 -5.13
C ALA A 217 16.20 -1.82 -6.61
N GLU A 218 15.17 -1.91 -7.43
CA GLU A 218 15.17 -1.58 -8.86
C GLU A 218 14.13 -0.50 -9.12
N ILE A 219 14.36 0.37 -10.09
CA ILE A 219 13.39 1.37 -10.55
C ILE A 219 13.07 1.17 -12.02
N THR A 220 11.81 1.36 -12.41
CA THR A 220 11.41 1.36 -13.82
C THR A 220 11.72 2.69 -14.47
N VAL A 221 11.62 2.73 -15.80
CA VAL A 221 11.71 4.00 -16.55
C VAL A 221 10.59 4.97 -16.12
N PHE A 222 10.83 6.26 -16.29
CA PHE A 222 9.82 7.30 -16.12
C PHE A 222 9.85 8.22 -17.35
N PRO A 223 8.70 8.60 -17.92
CA PRO A 223 7.34 8.10 -17.62
C PRO A 223 7.12 6.65 -18.11
N TRP A 224 6.17 5.92 -17.52
CA TRP A 224 5.87 4.53 -17.89
C TRP A 224 4.39 4.26 -18.18
N LYS A 225 3.52 5.20 -17.85
CA LYS A 225 2.06 5.05 -17.99
C LYS A 225 1.59 5.16 -19.45
N GLU A 226 2.32 5.91 -20.22
CA GLU A 226 2.05 6.18 -21.63
C GLU A 226 3.35 6.13 -22.46
N PRO A 227 3.30 5.68 -23.69
CA PRO A 227 2.15 5.07 -24.38
C PRO A 227 1.80 3.67 -23.81
N ALA A 228 0.68 3.10 -24.25
CA ALA A 228 0.18 1.81 -23.77
C ALA A 228 1.23 0.67 -23.84
N GLU A 229 2.08 0.68 -24.87
CA GLU A 229 3.17 -0.29 -25.01
C GLU A 229 4.16 -0.21 -23.85
N LEU A 230 4.54 1.00 -23.44
CA LEU A 230 5.46 1.19 -22.32
C LEU A 230 4.83 0.76 -20.98
N LYS A 231 3.54 1.06 -20.79
CA LYS A 231 2.77 0.56 -19.67
C LYS A 231 2.78 -0.99 -19.61
N ASN A 232 2.50 -1.63 -20.74
CA ASN A 232 2.49 -3.09 -20.82
C ASN A 232 3.87 -3.69 -20.54
N ARG A 233 4.95 -3.11 -21.06
CA ARG A 233 6.33 -3.52 -20.73
C ARG A 233 6.63 -3.38 -19.22
N THR A 234 6.12 -2.33 -18.60
CA THR A 234 6.28 -2.13 -17.16
C THR A 234 5.51 -3.17 -16.36
N ILE A 235 4.27 -3.49 -16.75
CA ILE A 235 3.49 -4.58 -16.16
C ILE A 235 4.23 -5.92 -16.29
N ASP A 236 4.79 -6.21 -17.46
CA ASP A 236 5.58 -7.42 -17.68
C ASP A 236 6.87 -7.45 -16.85
N ARG A 237 7.47 -6.28 -16.59
CA ARG A 237 8.60 -6.18 -15.68
C ARG A 237 8.20 -6.52 -14.24
N VAL A 238 7.06 -6.01 -13.76
CA VAL A 238 6.50 -6.38 -12.44
C VAL A 238 6.29 -7.89 -12.38
N ARG A 239 5.65 -8.49 -13.38
CA ARG A 239 5.41 -9.94 -13.44
C ARG A 239 6.70 -10.72 -13.29
N ARG A 240 7.70 -10.44 -14.14
CA ARG A 240 9.00 -11.13 -14.09
C ARG A 240 9.75 -10.90 -12.78
N PHE A 241 9.69 -9.68 -12.23
CA PHE A 241 10.31 -9.35 -10.97
C PHE A 241 9.76 -10.20 -9.83
N LEU A 242 8.45 -10.35 -9.75
CA LEU A 242 7.79 -11.16 -8.73
C LEU A 242 7.99 -12.66 -8.97
N GLN A 243 7.79 -13.15 -10.20
CA GLN A 243 7.96 -14.57 -10.55
C GLN A 243 9.37 -15.09 -10.24
N ALA A 244 10.41 -14.28 -10.49
CA ALA A 244 11.80 -14.65 -10.20
C ALA A 244 12.10 -14.76 -8.68
N ARG A 245 11.17 -14.37 -7.82
CA ARG A 245 11.31 -14.35 -6.35
C ARG A 245 10.33 -15.27 -5.63
N ILE A 246 9.60 -16.08 -6.37
CA ILE A 246 8.78 -17.13 -5.74
C ILE A 246 9.75 -18.08 -5.01
N PRO A 247 9.59 -18.28 -3.69
CA PRO A 247 10.43 -19.20 -2.95
C PRO A 247 10.34 -20.62 -3.55
N MET A 248 11.50 -21.20 -3.84
CA MET A 248 11.54 -22.61 -4.15
C MET A 248 11.08 -23.39 -2.90
N ARG A 249 9.91 -23.99 -2.95
CA ARG A 249 9.53 -24.94 -1.93
C ARG A 249 10.39 -26.15 -2.15
N ASP A 250 11.19 -26.53 -1.17
CA ASP A 250 11.82 -27.83 -1.17
C ASP A 250 10.72 -28.86 -1.40
N ALA A 251 10.85 -29.58 -2.53
CA ALA A 251 9.98 -30.71 -2.83
C ALA A 251 10.41 -31.84 -1.91
N ALA A 252 10.00 -31.79 -0.63
CA ALA A 252 10.06 -32.91 0.30
C ALA A 252 9.70 -32.46 1.73
N GLN A 253 8.60 -32.81 2.24
CA GLN A 253 8.50 -33.75 3.38
C GLN A 253 7.03 -34.06 3.62
#